data_0892fce1562b57af758e08515297de40
#
_entry.id   0892fce1562b57af758e08515297de40
#
_cell.length_a   1.000
_cell.length_b   1.000
_cell.length_c   1.000
_cell.angle_alpha   90.00
_cell.angle_beta   90.00
_cell.angle_gamma   90.00
#
_symmetry.space_group_name_H-M   'P 1'
#
loop_
_entity.id
_entity.type
_entity.pdbx_description
1 polymer ?
#
loop_
_entity_poly.entity_id
_entity_poly.type
_entity_poly.pdbx_seq_one_letter_code
_entity_poly.pdbx_strand_id
1 'polypeptide(L)'
;QADRIAARSARAWGRFRQAAVSSFAFVEAMGPVYAVKLVKSALGFAPKAKAEPAPEVIGGMSAEAKADTGAAVLKAMSLTESHGEVVLLLGHGGNVTNNPHESAYHCGACGGYTGEVSARLLAILLNDPETRAGLAERGVDVPADTLFVAGLHDTTTDAITIYDDGLPAAR
;
A
#
# COMPACT_ATOMS: atom_id res chain seq x y z
N GLN A 1 5.08 -4.04 -18.08
CA GLN A 1 6.54 -4.09 -18.15
C GLN A 1 7.17 -2.69 -18.06
N ALA A 2 6.59 -1.68 -18.72
CA ALA A 2 7.08 -0.29 -18.68
C ALA A 2 7.04 0.28 -17.25
N ASP A 3 5.95 0.08 -16.51
CA ASP A 3 5.77 0.57 -15.14
C ASP A 3 6.79 -0.06 -14.18
N ARG A 4 7.09 -1.36 -14.36
CA ARG A 4 8.13 -2.03 -13.56
C ARG A 4 9.53 -1.47 -13.85
N ILE A 5 9.82 -1.12 -15.10
CA ILE A 5 11.09 -0.50 -15.48
C ILE A 5 11.18 0.89 -14.87
N ALA A 6 10.12 1.71 -14.98
CA ALA A 6 10.07 3.04 -14.40
C ALA A 6 10.26 3.00 -12.87
N ALA A 7 9.57 2.11 -12.18
CA ALA A 7 9.72 1.92 -10.74
C ALA A 7 11.13 1.45 -10.34
N ARG A 8 11.76 0.57 -11.13
CA ARG A 8 13.15 0.15 -10.89
C ARG A 8 14.13 1.31 -11.10
N SER A 9 13.94 2.10 -12.15
CA SER A 9 14.78 3.26 -12.44
C SER A 9 14.67 4.31 -11.34
N ALA A 10 13.48 4.58 -10.83
CA ALA A 10 13.26 5.51 -9.73
C ALA A 10 13.98 5.04 -8.44
N ARG A 11 13.87 3.74 -8.12
CA ARG A 11 14.58 3.15 -6.97
C ARG A 11 16.11 3.17 -7.14
N ALA A 12 16.60 2.84 -8.34
CA ALA A 12 18.04 2.89 -8.62
C ALA A 12 18.58 4.31 -8.48
N TRP A 13 17.83 5.30 -8.96
CA TRP A 13 18.18 6.72 -8.82
C TRP A 13 18.19 7.16 -7.35
N GLY A 14 17.19 6.74 -6.56
CA GLY A 14 17.16 7.00 -5.12
C GLY A 14 18.38 6.43 -4.39
N ARG A 15 18.76 5.18 -4.69
CA ARG A 15 19.97 4.55 -4.13
C ARG A 15 21.26 5.24 -4.56
N PHE A 16 21.37 5.64 -5.83
CA PHE A 16 22.51 6.41 -6.32
C PHE A 16 22.67 7.73 -5.58
N ARG A 17 21.57 8.45 -5.34
CA ARG A 17 21.55 9.68 -4.54
C ARG A 17 22.07 9.45 -3.11
N GLN A 18 21.68 8.35 -2.47
CA GLN A 18 22.10 7.99 -1.12
C GLN A 18 23.55 7.52 -1.04
N ALA A 19 24.05 6.88 -2.10
CA ALA A 19 25.40 6.35 -2.21
C ALA A 19 26.40 7.35 -2.81
N ALA A 20 26.01 8.59 -3.07
CA ALA A 20 26.89 9.61 -3.62
C ALA A 20 28.10 9.80 -2.71
N VAL A 21 29.30 9.50 -3.25
CA VAL A 21 30.59 9.55 -2.53
C VAL A 21 30.93 10.98 -2.08
N SER A 22 30.35 11.98 -2.75
CA SER A 22 30.46 13.39 -2.39
C SER A 22 29.10 14.04 -2.45
N SER A 23 28.55 14.40 -1.30
CA SER A 23 27.33 15.17 -1.20
C SER A 23 27.44 16.55 -1.88
N PHE A 24 28.62 17.15 -1.88
CA PHE A 24 28.89 18.43 -2.56
C PHE A 24 28.77 18.29 -4.07
N ALA A 25 29.45 17.32 -4.68
CA ALA A 25 29.36 17.11 -6.12
C ALA A 25 27.94 16.79 -6.58
N PHE A 26 27.17 16.06 -5.76
CA PHE A 26 25.78 15.80 -6.05
C PHE A 26 24.93 17.08 -5.97
N VAL A 27 25.12 17.91 -4.94
CA VAL A 27 24.40 19.18 -4.77
C VAL A 27 24.76 20.15 -5.90
N GLU A 28 26.01 20.26 -6.29
CA GLU A 28 26.43 21.10 -7.42
C GLU A 28 25.79 20.67 -8.74
N ALA A 29 25.81 19.36 -9.04
CA ALA A 29 25.28 18.85 -10.29
C ALA A 29 23.73 18.84 -10.34
N MET A 30 23.08 18.48 -9.25
CA MET A 30 21.64 18.24 -9.20
C MET A 30 20.86 19.34 -8.45
N GLY A 31 21.55 20.23 -7.74
CA GLY A 31 20.95 21.29 -6.95
C GLY A 31 19.94 22.14 -7.73
N PRO A 32 20.23 22.60 -8.94
CA PRO A 32 19.29 23.38 -9.75
C PRO A 32 18.00 22.61 -10.05
N VAL A 33 18.10 21.30 -10.35
CA VAL A 33 16.93 20.45 -10.63
C VAL A 33 16.07 20.27 -9.38
N TYR A 34 16.70 20.05 -8.23
CA TYR A 34 15.99 19.94 -6.96
C TYR A 34 15.39 21.25 -6.47
N ALA A 35 16.08 22.38 -6.72
CA ALA A 35 15.54 23.69 -6.42
C ALA A 35 14.25 23.96 -7.20
N VAL A 36 14.21 23.65 -8.50
CA VAL A 36 12.98 23.76 -9.30
C VAL A 36 11.87 22.86 -8.76
N LYS A 37 12.19 21.61 -8.36
CA LYS A 37 11.22 20.71 -7.75
C LYS A 37 10.69 21.26 -6.42
N LEU A 38 11.57 21.82 -5.59
CA LEU A 38 11.20 22.42 -4.30
C LEU A 38 10.25 23.61 -4.50
N VAL A 39 10.57 24.51 -5.42
CA VAL A 39 9.72 25.66 -5.75
C VAL A 39 8.35 25.19 -6.27
N LYS A 40 8.32 24.23 -7.19
CA LYS A 40 7.05 23.66 -7.67
C LYS A 40 6.22 23.05 -6.54
N SER A 41 6.87 22.34 -5.62
CA SER A 41 6.19 21.75 -4.45
C SER A 41 5.65 22.83 -3.52
N ALA A 42 6.44 23.85 -3.21
CA ALA A 42 6.05 24.98 -2.36
C ALA A 42 4.86 25.78 -2.94
N LEU A 43 4.78 25.86 -4.28
CA LEU A 43 3.68 26.53 -4.98
C LEU A 43 2.48 25.61 -5.25
N GLY A 44 2.46 24.38 -4.73
CA GLY A 44 1.37 23.44 -4.92
C GLY A 44 1.31 22.80 -6.31
N PHE A 45 2.31 22.98 -7.15
CA PHE A 45 2.40 22.38 -8.50
C PHE A 45 3.08 21.00 -8.50
N ALA A 46 3.38 20.42 -7.33
CA ALA A 46 3.89 19.06 -7.26
C ALA A 46 2.82 18.09 -7.79
N PRO A 47 3.19 17.14 -8.65
CA PRO A 47 2.24 16.11 -9.06
C PRO A 47 1.78 15.33 -7.83
N LYS A 48 0.47 15.18 -7.67
CA LYS A 48 -0.07 14.27 -6.66
C LYS A 48 0.42 12.86 -6.94
N ALA A 49 0.78 12.14 -5.88
CA ALA A 49 1.11 10.72 -6.00
C ALA A 49 -0.05 10.01 -6.71
N LYS A 50 0.25 9.38 -7.84
CA LYS A 50 -0.74 8.60 -8.58
C LYS A 50 -0.94 7.29 -7.83
N ALA A 51 -2.19 6.94 -7.54
CA ALA A 51 -2.49 5.64 -6.96
C ALA A 51 -1.90 4.53 -7.85
N GLU A 52 -1.25 3.57 -7.23
CA GLU A 52 -0.78 2.39 -7.96
C GLU A 52 -1.99 1.60 -8.50
N PRO A 53 -1.83 0.90 -9.64
CA PRO A 53 -2.91 0.05 -10.15
C PRO A 53 -3.31 -1.00 -9.12
N ALA A 54 -4.55 -1.50 -9.21
CA ALA A 54 -5.03 -2.53 -8.31
C ALA A 54 -4.05 -3.73 -8.27
N PRO A 55 -3.71 -4.24 -7.08
CA PRO A 55 -2.83 -5.38 -6.98
C PRO A 55 -3.53 -6.65 -7.48
N GLU A 56 -2.78 -7.50 -8.17
CA GLU A 56 -3.26 -8.80 -8.66
C GLU A 56 -2.37 -9.92 -8.13
N VAL A 57 -3.00 -11.04 -7.77
CA VAL A 57 -2.28 -12.27 -7.42
C VAL A 57 -1.87 -12.98 -8.70
N ILE A 58 -0.57 -12.95 -9.01
CA ILE A 58 -0.03 -13.63 -10.19
C ILE A 58 0.12 -15.12 -9.88
N GLY A 59 -0.44 -15.97 -10.74
CA GLY A 59 -0.35 -17.44 -10.63
C GLY A 59 -1.58 -18.08 -9.99
N GLY A 60 -2.51 -17.28 -9.50
CA GLY A 60 -3.73 -17.77 -8.84
C GLY A 60 -3.46 -18.37 -7.46
N MET A 61 -4.51 -18.46 -6.67
CA MET A 61 -4.55 -19.22 -5.41
C MET A 61 -5.77 -20.14 -5.46
N SER A 62 -5.64 -21.35 -4.94
CA SER A 62 -6.82 -22.21 -4.75
C SER A 62 -7.78 -21.59 -3.72
N ALA A 63 -9.06 -21.92 -3.78
CA ALA A 63 -10.05 -21.46 -2.81
C ALA A 63 -9.62 -21.78 -1.36
N GLU A 64 -9.05 -22.96 -1.15
CA GLU A 64 -8.52 -23.40 0.13
C GLU A 64 -7.36 -22.49 0.60
N ALA A 65 -6.37 -22.23 -0.26
CA ALA A 65 -5.24 -21.35 0.08
C ALA A 65 -5.67 -19.92 0.34
N LYS A 66 -6.68 -19.41 -0.36
CA LYS A 66 -7.30 -18.12 -0.10
C LYS A 66 -7.93 -18.06 1.29
N ALA A 67 -8.73 -19.07 1.64
CA ALA A 67 -9.40 -19.16 2.93
C ALA A 67 -8.40 -19.34 4.08
N ASP A 68 -7.35 -20.17 3.91
CA ASP A 68 -6.27 -20.32 4.88
C ASP A 68 -5.55 -18.98 5.14
N THR A 69 -5.21 -18.26 4.08
CA THR A 69 -4.54 -16.96 4.17
C THR A 69 -5.44 -15.93 4.87
N GLY A 70 -6.70 -15.82 4.47
CA GLY A 70 -7.66 -14.90 5.07
C GLY A 70 -7.87 -15.18 6.55
N ALA A 71 -8.08 -16.46 6.91
CA ALA A 71 -8.24 -16.87 8.29
C ALA A 71 -6.98 -16.62 9.14
N ALA A 72 -5.80 -16.90 8.60
CA ALA A 72 -4.54 -16.68 9.31
C ALA A 72 -4.34 -15.18 9.64
N VAL A 73 -4.62 -14.29 8.69
CA VAL A 73 -4.48 -12.84 8.90
C VAL A 73 -5.52 -12.34 9.90
N LEU A 74 -6.80 -12.71 9.75
CA LEU A 74 -7.86 -12.28 10.67
C LEU A 74 -7.60 -12.77 12.12
N LYS A 75 -7.12 -14.01 12.28
CA LYS A 75 -6.71 -14.53 13.59
C LYS A 75 -5.52 -13.77 14.17
N ALA A 76 -4.51 -13.45 13.36
CA ALA A 76 -3.36 -12.65 13.80
C ALA A 76 -3.78 -11.24 14.25
N MET A 77 -4.85 -10.70 13.67
CA MET A 77 -5.44 -9.43 14.06
C MET A 77 -6.47 -9.55 15.20
N SER A 78 -6.73 -10.75 15.70
CA SER A 78 -7.80 -11.06 16.68
C SER A 78 -9.20 -10.65 16.20
N LEU A 79 -9.42 -10.63 14.90
CA LEU A 79 -10.69 -10.35 14.25
C LEU A 79 -11.34 -11.66 13.78
N THR A 80 -11.83 -12.44 14.73
CA THR A 80 -12.42 -13.76 14.42
C THR A 80 -13.94 -13.79 14.46
N GLU A 81 -14.55 -12.77 15.07
CA GLU A 81 -16.00 -12.66 15.24
C GLU A 81 -16.42 -11.21 15.46
N SER A 82 -17.71 -10.93 15.51
CA SER A 82 -18.27 -9.61 15.84
C SER A 82 -17.84 -8.49 14.87
N HIS A 83 -17.72 -8.81 13.59
CA HIS A 83 -17.41 -7.83 12.57
C HIS A 83 -18.57 -6.84 12.37
N GLY A 84 -18.24 -5.57 12.15
CA GLY A 84 -19.21 -4.56 11.71
C GLY A 84 -19.57 -4.72 10.23
N GLU A 85 -20.56 -3.95 9.78
CA GLU A 85 -20.94 -3.90 8.35
C GLU A 85 -19.79 -3.46 7.45
N VAL A 86 -18.87 -2.61 7.96
CA VAL A 86 -17.66 -2.18 7.27
C VAL A 86 -16.45 -2.40 8.17
N VAL A 87 -15.46 -3.11 7.64
CA VAL A 87 -14.15 -3.28 8.28
C VAL A 87 -13.11 -2.55 7.43
N LEU A 88 -12.52 -1.49 7.98
CA LEU A 88 -11.50 -0.71 7.30
C LEU A 88 -10.12 -1.28 7.59
N LEU A 89 -9.45 -1.75 6.53
CA LEU A 89 -8.08 -2.29 6.57
C LEU A 89 -7.11 -1.18 6.17
N LEU A 90 -6.42 -0.60 7.15
CA LEU A 90 -5.48 0.49 6.89
C LEU A 90 -4.04 -0.02 6.81
N GLY A 91 -3.43 0.15 5.64
CA GLY A 91 -1.99 0.21 5.52
C GLY A 91 -1.47 1.57 5.97
N HIS A 92 -0.19 1.66 6.31
CA HIS A 92 0.42 2.95 6.60
C HIS A 92 1.56 3.27 5.63
N GLY A 93 1.84 4.54 5.47
CA GLY A 93 2.92 5.07 4.65
C GLY A 93 3.22 6.50 5.06
N GLY A 94 4.14 7.14 4.37
CA GLY A 94 4.46 8.54 4.55
C GLY A 94 4.64 9.23 3.22
N ASN A 95 4.29 10.50 3.16
CA ASN A 95 4.52 11.35 2.01
C ASN A 95 5.62 12.36 2.34
N VAL A 96 6.82 12.09 1.84
CA VAL A 96 8.00 12.92 2.11
C VAL A 96 8.65 13.35 0.80
N THR A 97 9.20 14.57 0.80
CA THR A 97 9.90 15.13 -0.35
C THR A 97 11.39 15.23 -0.04
N ASN A 98 12.23 14.61 -0.87
CA ASN A 98 13.70 14.67 -0.76
C ASN A 98 14.26 14.21 0.60
N ASN A 99 13.54 13.34 1.32
CA ASN A 99 14.01 12.78 2.58
C ASN A 99 14.79 11.49 2.31
N PRO A 100 16.08 11.39 2.68
CA PRO A 100 16.86 10.17 2.52
C PRO A 100 16.37 9.02 3.40
N HIS A 101 15.59 9.31 4.45
CA HIS A 101 15.01 8.34 5.36
C HIS A 101 13.55 8.00 5.02
N GLU A 102 13.11 8.26 3.79
CA GLU A 102 11.73 8.01 3.34
C GLU A 102 11.23 6.61 3.70
N SER A 103 12.06 5.58 3.49
CA SER A 103 11.70 4.20 3.81
C SER A 103 11.41 3.94 5.29
N ALA A 104 11.92 4.79 6.20
CA ALA A 104 11.64 4.68 7.63
C ALA A 104 10.23 5.17 8.02
N TYR A 105 9.59 5.94 7.14
CA TYR A 105 8.20 6.40 7.31
C TYR A 105 7.18 5.45 6.70
N HIS A 106 7.66 4.44 5.96
CA HIS A 106 6.83 3.40 5.36
C HIS A 106 6.73 2.15 6.24
N CYS A 107 5.95 1.18 5.79
CA CYS A 107 5.74 -0.06 6.52
C CYS A 107 7.02 -0.90 6.58
N GLY A 108 7.54 -1.16 7.79
CA GLY A 108 8.73 -2.00 7.99
C GLY A 108 8.52 -3.44 7.54
N ALA A 109 7.35 -4.01 7.80
CA ALA A 109 6.97 -5.34 7.32
C ALA A 109 6.87 -5.43 5.79
N CYS A 110 6.64 -4.30 5.13
CA CYS A 110 6.60 -4.21 3.66
C CYS A 110 7.98 -3.87 3.06
N GLY A 111 9.07 -4.00 3.82
CA GLY A 111 10.42 -3.75 3.34
C GLY A 111 10.72 -2.28 3.01
N GLY A 112 10.06 -1.34 3.69
CA GLY A 112 10.21 0.10 3.46
C GLY A 112 9.34 0.63 2.32
N TYR A 113 8.32 -0.11 1.90
CA TYR A 113 7.24 0.36 1.02
C TYR A 113 6.00 0.72 1.84
N THR A 114 5.05 1.39 1.22
CA THR A 114 3.74 1.64 1.86
C THR A 114 3.00 0.34 2.10
N GLY A 115 2.15 0.31 3.13
CA GLY A 115 1.25 -0.81 3.41
C GLY A 115 0.04 -0.90 2.46
N GLU A 116 -0.05 -0.01 1.47
CA GLU A 116 -1.14 0.09 0.51
C GLU A 116 -1.46 -1.23 -0.18
N VAL A 117 -0.44 -1.83 -0.80
CA VAL A 117 -0.62 -3.07 -1.58
C VAL A 117 -1.13 -4.20 -0.72
N SER A 118 -0.62 -4.33 0.51
CA SER A 118 -1.04 -5.38 1.45
C SER A 118 -2.48 -5.18 1.90
N ALA A 119 -2.89 -3.94 2.22
CA ALA A 119 -4.27 -3.64 2.63
C ALA A 119 -5.27 -3.90 1.49
N ARG A 120 -4.94 -3.44 0.27
CA ARG A 120 -5.77 -3.64 -0.93
C ARG A 120 -5.91 -5.11 -1.28
N LEU A 121 -4.80 -5.85 -1.28
CA LEU A 121 -4.82 -7.28 -1.58
C LEU A 121 -5.63 -8.07 -0.55
N LEU A 122 -5.49 -7.73 0.74
CA LEU A 122 -6.26 -8.38 1.80
C LEU A 122 -7.77 -8.07 1.67
N ALA A 123 -8.15 -6.84 1.35
CA ALA A 123 -9.55 -6.48 1.13
C ALA A 123 -10.16 -7.26 -0.05
N ILE A 124 -9.43 -7.35 -1.17
CA ILE A 124 -9.84 -8.16 -2.33
C ILE A 124 -10.04 -9.62 -1.91
N LEU A 125 -9.09 -10.18 -1.18
CA LEU A 125 -9.14 -11.57 -0.73
C LEU A 125 -10.33 -11.82 0.20
N LEU A 126 -10.58 -10.96 1.18
CA LEU A 126 -11.64 -11.13 2.17
C LEU A 126 -13.04 -10.82 1.63
N ASN A 127 -13.17 -10.09 0.53
CA ASN A 127 -14.43 -9.89 -0.18
C ASN A 127 -14.72 -10.98 -1.22
N ASP A 128 -13.75 -11.84 -1.53
CA ASP A 128 -13.94 -12.93 -2.48
C ASP A 128 -14.90 -13.99 -1.90
N PRO A 129 -16.00 -14.34 -2.59
CA PRO A 129 -16.97 -15.34 -2.13
C PRO A 129 -16.37 -16.71 -1.82
N GLU A 130 -15.37 -17.15 -2.60
CA GLU A 130 -14.69 -18.42 -2.37
C GLU A 130 -13.90 -18.40 -1.06
N THR A 131 -13.22 -17.30 -0.77
CA THR A 131 -12.52 -17.10 0.50
C THR A 131 -13.50 -17.15 1.67
N ARG A 132 -14.59 -16.37 1.57
CA ARG A 132 -15.62 -16.30 2.63
C ARG A 132 -16.24 -17.66 2.97
N ALA A 133 -16.54 -18.45 1.96
CA ALA A 133 -17.11 -19.78 2.17
C ALA A 133 -16.24 -20.68 3.05
N GLY A 134 -14.91 -20.52 2.99
CA GLY A 134 -13.98 -21.32 3.76
C GLY A 134 -13.59 -20.77 5.14
N LEU A 135 -13.98 -19.52 5.49
CA LEU A 135 -13.55 -18.90 6.75
C LEU A 135 -14.18 -19.51 7.99
N ALA A 136 -15.48 -19.88 7.92
CA ALA A 136 -16.20 -20.45 9.04
C ALA A 136 -15.60 -21.79 9.53
N GLU A 137 -15.22 -22.66 8.60
CA GLU A 137 -14.54 -23.93 8.90
C GLU A 137 -13.18 -23.73 9.59
N ARG A 138 -12.61 -22.53 9.43
CA ARG A 138 -11.35 -22.10 10.03
C ARG A 138 -11.50 -21.31 11.32
N GLY A 139 -12.74 -21.28 11.86
CA GLY A 139 -13.04 -20.58 13.12
C GLY A 139 -13.01 -19.06 13.01
N VAL A 140 -13.38 -18.53 11.86
CA VAL A 140 -13.57 -17.08 11.62
C VAL A 140 -14.99 -16.87 11.11
N ASP A 141 -15.80 -16.16 11.91
CA ASP A 141 -17.20 -15.88 11.59
C ASP A 141 -17.31 -14.45 11.05
N VAL A 142 -17.54 -14.33 9.74
CA VAL A 142 -17.71 -13.05 9.05
C VAL A 142 -19.12 -12.96 8.50
N PRO A 143 -19.96 -12.03 9.01
CA PRO A 143 -21.30 -11.81 8.49
C PRO A 143 -21.33 -11.57 6.97
N ALA A 144 -22.36 -12.04 6.30
CA ALA A 144 -22.47 -11.97 4.85
C ALA A 144 -22.49 -10.53 4.30
N ASP A 145 -22.97 -9.59 5.10
CA ASP A 145 -23.09 -8.17 4.81
C ASP A 145 -21.84 -7.35 5.18
N THR A 146 -20.86 -7.95 5.86
CA THR A 146 -19.59 -7.29 6.17
C THR A 146 -18.80 -7.01 4.89
N LEU A 147 -18.37 -5.78 4.74
CA LEU A 147 -17.52 -5.30 3.63
C LEU A 147 -16.13 -4.93 4.15
N PHE A 148 -15.09 -5.50 3.55
CA PHE A 148 -13.70 -5.11 3.82
C PHE A 148 -13.27 -4.03 2.84
N VAL A 149 -12.85 -2.88 3.36
CA VAL A 149 -12.43 -1.71 2.58
C VAL A 149 -10.97 -1.42 2.86
N ALA A 150 -10.18 -1.26 1.81
CA ALA A 150 -8.78 -0.92 1.96
C ALA A 150 -8.56 0.59 2.06
N GLY A 151 -7.57 0.99 2.83
CA GLY A 151 -7.12 2.38 2.89
C GLY A 151 -5.63 2.48 3.18
N LEU A 152 -5.09 3.67 2.94
CA LEU A 152 -3.73 4.05 3.31
C LEU A 152 -3.79 5.25 4.24
N HIS A 153 -3.19 5.12 5.41
CA HIS A 153 -2.96 6.23 6.32
C HIS A 153 -1.57 6.82 6.05
N ASP A 154 -1.53 8.07 5.62
CA ASP A 154 -0.29 8.84 5.50
C ASP A 154 0.09 9.37 6.89
N THR A 155 1.10 8.75 7.51
CA THR A 155 1.54 9.08 8.87
C THR A 155 2.25 10.43 8.98
N THR A 156 2.56 11.08 7.87
CA THR A 156 3.17 12.41 7.84
C THR A 156 2.16 13.55 7.74
N THR A 157 0.95 13.27 7.27
CA THR A 157 -0.11 14.27 7.05
C THR A 157 -1.43 13.94 7.73
N ASP A 158 -1.55 12.73 8.31
CA ASP A 158 -2.79 12.14 8.83
C ASP A 158 -3.92 12.00 7.78
N ALA A 159 -3.57 12.10 6.51
CA ALA A 159 -4.53 11.88 5.44
C ALA A 159 -4.82 10.39 5.25
N ILE A 160 -6.10 10.06 5.02
CA ILE A 160 -6.53 8.70 4.69
C ILE A 160 -6.98 8.68 3.24
N THR A 161 -6.43 7.75 2.46
CA THR A 161 -6.89 7.43 1.10
C THR A 161 -7.65 6.12 1.15
N ILE A 162 -8.87 6.09 0.64
CA ILE A 162 -9.70 4.88 0.53
C ILE A 162 -9.58 4.33 -0.89
N TYR A 163 -9.50 3.02 -1.00
CA TYR A 163 -9.45 2.29 -2.27
C TYR A 163 -10.74 1.48 -2.45
N ASP A 164 -11.26 1.53 -3.66
CA ASP A 164 -12.49 0.82 -4.05
C ASP A 164 -12.22 -0.51 -4.77
N ASP A 165 -10.97 -0.92 -4.84
CA ASP A 165 -10.60 -2.20 -5.42
C ASP A 165 -11.25 -3.36 -4.64
N GLY A 166 -11.78 -4.32 -5.37
CA GLY A 166 -12.39 -5.51 -4.75
C GLY A 166 -13.70 -5.23 -4.00
N LEU A 167 -14.21 -4.01 -4.08
CA LEU A 167 -15.57 -3.75 -3.64
C LEU A 167 -16.55 -4.38 -4.63
N PRO A 168 -17.61 -5.05 -4.16
CA PRO A 168 -18.67 -5.49 -5.04
C PRO A 168 -19.28 -4.28 -5.75
N ALA A 169 -19.59 -4.44 -7.04
CA ALA A 169 -20.28 -3.39 -7.78
C ALA A 169 -21.50 -2.90 -6.97
N ALA A 170 -21.64 -1.57 -6.85
CA ALA A 170 -22.73 -0.97 -6.10
C ALA A 170 -24.06 -1.62 -6.50
N ARG A 171 -24.79 -2.09 -5.48
CA ARG A 171 -26.16 -2.60 -5.65
C ARG A 171 -27.14 -1.48 -5.81
#